data_1723a0c0234ecc280e532a4a26b88533
#
_entry.id   1723a0c0234ecc280e532a4a26b88533
#
_cell.length_a   1.000
_cell.length_b   1.000
_cell.length_c   1.000
_cell.angle_alpha   90.00
_cell.angle_beta   90.00
_cell.angle_gamma   90.00
#
_symmetry.space_group_name_H-M   'P 1'
#
loop_
_entity.id
_entity.type
_entity.pdbx_description
1 polymer ?
#
loop_
_entity_poly.entity_id
_entity_poly.type
_entity_poly.pdbx_seq_one_letter_code
_entity_poly.pdbx_strand_id
1 'polypeptide(L)'
;MKVKLGDVCDKGSSNLKQSDVINQNGQYPVYGAAGLLGNIDSYHQDKPYVAVVKDGAGVGRVTLHPGYSSVIGTLQYLLPKENVLPEYLYYVTKHMHLEKYYTGATIPHIYFKDYKNEKFNLDTIEKQQRIVDILKKTENIIESRQQELQKLDDLIRARFVELFGDPTENPNGYQINRLSNYIISLTSGSRGWAKYC
;
A
#
# COMPACT_ATOMS: atom_id res chain seq x y z
N MET A 1 -24.05 -6.74 12.88
CA MET A 1 -25.04 -5.64 12.68
C MET A 1 -24.57 -4.78 11.51
N LYS A 2 -25.49 -4.29 10.65
CA LYS A 2 -25.10 -3.40 9.53
C LYS A 2 -24.99 -1.96 10.03
N VAL A 3 -23.83 -1.33 9.86
CA VAL A 3 -23.53 0.03 10.30
C VAL A 3 -22.93 0.85 9.17
N LYS A 4 -22.91 2.17 9.29
CA LYS A 4 -22.19 3.06 8.38
C LYS A 4 -20.76 3.28 8.89
N LEU A 5 -19.83 3.58 7.98
CA LEU A 5 -18.45 3.90 8.33
C LEU A 5 -18.37 5.07 9.33
N GLY A 6 -19.14 6.13 9.10
CA GLY A 6 -19.19 7.29 10.00
C GLY A 6 -19.79 7.03 11.38
N ASP A 7 -20.44 5.87 11.59
CA ASP A 7 -20.97 5.51 12.91
C ASP A 7 -19.87 4.95 13.84
N VAL A 8 -18.79 4.38 13.25
CA VAL A 8 -17.75 3.65 13.99
C VAL A 8 -16.39 4.35 14.03
N CYS A 9 -16.23 5.44 13.30
CA CYS A 9 -15.01 6.25 13.37
C CYS A 9 -15.31 7.74 13.28
N ASP A 10 -14.41 8.53 13.85
CA ASP A 10 -14.43 9.97 13.74
C ASP A 10 -13.40 10.43 12.71
N LYS A 11 -13.73 11.53 12.03
CA LYS A 11 -12.86 12.16 11.06
C LYS A 11 -11.86 13.08 11.76
N GLY A 12 -10.56 12.92 11.47
CA GLY A 12 -9.52 13.89 11.81
C GLY A 12 -8.89 14.53 10.57
N SER A 13 -8.18 15.63 10.74
CA SER A 13 -7.44 16.33 9.68
C SER A 13 -6.04 16.69 10.17
N SER A 14 -5.09 16.82 9.26
CA SER A 14 -3.75 17.32 9.54
C SER A 14 -3.49 18.58 8.72
N ASN A 15 -2.72 19.50 9.30
CA ASN A 15 -2.22 20.70 8.63
C ASN A 15 -0.73 20.58 8.29
N LEU A 16 -0.07 19.47 8.66
CA LEU A 16 1.34 19.25 8.36
C LEU A 16 1.56 19.18 6.85
N LYS A 17 2.59 19.88 6.40
CA LYS A 17 3.09 19.80 5.03
C LYS A 17 4.34 18.91 4.99
N GLN A 18 4.67 18.39 3.84
CA GLN A 18 5.90 17.62 3.66
C GLN A 18 7.14 18.44 3.99
N SER A 19 7.14 19.76 3.68
CA SER A 19 8.21 20.69 4.03
C SER A 19 8.45 20.81 5.53
N ASP A 20 7.44 20.59 6.34
CA ASP A 20 7.53 20.75 7.79
C ASP A 20 8.26 19.54 8.45
N VAL A 21 8.47 18.48 7.69
CA VAL A 21 9.04 17.20 8.17
C VAL A 21 10.49 17.02 7.71
N ILE A 22 10.84 17.46 6.50
CA ILE A 22 12.09 17.10 5.79
C ILE A 22 13.37 17.46 6.56
N ASN A 23 13.35 18.45 7.44
CA ASN A 23 14.53 18.92 8.18
C ASN A 23 14.43 18.72 9.70
N GLN A 24 13.53 17.85 10.16
CA GLN A 24 13.37 17.55 11.58
C GLN A 24 13.91 16.15 11.91
N ASN A 25 14.49 15.99 13.10
CA ASN A 25 15.00 14.73 13.63
C ASN A 25 14.31 14.40 14.97
N GLY A 26 12.98 14.46 14.98
CA GLY A 26 12.19 14.17 16.18
C GLY A 26 12.02 12.67 16.43
N GLN A 27 11.20 12.33 17.43
CA GLN A 27 10.93 10.94 17.84
C GLN A 27 9.70 10.35 17.16
N TYR A 28 8.76 11.18 16.69
CA TYR A 28 7.44 10.72 16.25
C TYR A 28 7.32 10.70 14.73
N PRO A 29 6.97 9.54 14.15
CA PRO A 29 6.92 9.39 12.71
C PRO A 29 5.76 10.16 12.08
N VAL A 30 6.02 10.71 10.90
CA VAL A 30 5.02 11.36 10.04
C VAL A 30 4.93 10.62 8.72
N TYR A 31 3.71 10.31 8.32
CA TYR A 31 3.45 9.53 7.11
C TYR A 31 2.79 10.39 6.03
N GLY A 32 3.17 10.10 4.80
CA GLY A 32 2.53 10.60 3.58
C GLY A 32 1.89 9.47 2.77
N ALA A 33 1.39 9.80 1.58
CA ALA A 33 0.77 8.81 0.71
C ALA A 33 1.71 7.69 0.25
N ALA A 34 3.02 7.95 0.20
CA ALA A 34 4.04 6.96 -0.19
C ALA A 34 4.65 6.18 1.01
N GLY A 35 4.28 6.52 2.25
CA GLY A 35 4.82 5.91 3.47
C GLY A 35 5.47 6.93 4.40
N LEU A 36 6.47 6.49 5.17
CA LEU A 36 7.20 7.32 6.13
C LEU A 36 7.94 8.46 5.42
N LEU A 37 7.74 9.69 5.90
CA LEU A 37 8.42 10.90 5.39
C LEU A 37 9.60 11.33 6.27
N GLY A 38 9.51 11.11 7.56
CA GLY A 38 10.48 11.52 8.56
C GLY A 38 9.85 11.56 9.94
N ASN A 39 10.56 12.15 10.91
CA ASN A 39 10.10 12.27 12.28
C ASN A 39 10.10 13.72 12.75
N ILE A 40 9.16 14.06 13.65
CA ILE A 40 9.03 15.37 14.30
C ILE A 40 8.96 15.22 15.82
N ASP A 41 9.06 16.32 16.57
CA ASP A 41 9.06 16.30 18.04
C ASP A 41 7.66 16.20 18.68
N SER A 42 6.62 16.14 17.87
CA SER A 42 5.23 16.04 18.32
C SER A 42 4.44 15.02 17.52
N TYR A 43 3.29 14.63 18.02
CA TYR A 43 2.37 13.73 17.31
C TYR A 43 0.94 14.30 17.36
N HIS A 44 0.14 13.93 16.35
CA HIS A 44 -1.28 14.30 16.32
C HIS A 44 -2.19 13.25 16.94
N GLN A 45 -1.80 11.98 16.90
CA GLN A 45 -2.60 10.86 17.38
C GLN A 45 -1.79 10.02 18.37
N ASP A 46 -2.35 9.79 19.55
CA ASP A 46 -1.76 8.94 20.61
C ASP A 46 -2.13 7.47 20.48
N LYS A 47 -3.21 7.17 19.75
CA LYS A 47 -3.73 5.82 19.51
C LYS A 47 -3.57 5.40 18.06
N PRO A 48 -3.56 4.08 17.76
CA PRO A 48 -3.57 3.60 16.38
C PRO A 48 -4.79 4.11 15.60
N TYR A 49 -4.57 4.42 14.33
CA TYR A 49 -5.60 4.99 13.46
C TYR A 49 -5.47 4.49 12.02
N VAL A 50 -6.53 4.65 11.27
CA VAL A 50 -6.53 4.44 9.82
C VAL A 50 -6.37 5.78 9.12
N ALA A 51 -5.57 5.83 8.07
CA ALA A 51 -5.45 7.00 7.22
C ALA A 51 -5.88 6.69 5.78
N VAL A 52 -6.53 7.65 5.16
CA VAL A 52 -6.99 7.56 3.76
C VAL A 52 -6.34 8.69 2.97
N VAL A 53 -5.69 8.37 1.87
CA VAL A 53 -5.17 9.39 0.95
C VAL A 53 -6.37 10.09 0.32
N LYS A 54 -6.53 11.37 0.65
CA LYS A 54 -7.68 12.16 0.18
C LYS A 54 -7.36 13.03 -1.02
N ASP A 55 -6.08 13.38 -1.24
CA ASP A 55 -5.64 14.28 -2.29
C ASP A 55 -4.46 13.70 -3.08
N GLY A 56 -4.47 13.84 -4.40
CA GLY A 56 -3.36 13.53 -5.29
C GLY A 56 -3.24 12.06 -5.71
N ALA A 57 -2.04 11.68 -6.14
CA ALA A 57 -1.76 10.32 -6.62
C ALA A 57 -1.98 9.27 -5.51
N GLY A 58 -2.77 8.25 -5.83
CA GLY A 58 -3.13 7.20 -4.86
C GLY A 58 -4.33 7.54 -3.99
N VAL A 59 -5.15 8.52 -4.38
CA VAL A 59 -6.42 8.85 -3.71
C VAL A 59 -7.25 7.59 -3.48
N GLY A 60 -7.85 7.47 -2.30
CA GLY A 60 -8.58 6.27 -1.88
C GLY A 60 -7.71 5.19 -1.22
N ARG A 61 -6.39 5.25 -1.32
CA ARG A 61 -5.49 4.31 -0.62
C ARG A 61 -5.66 4.44 0.88
N VAL A 62 -5.76 3.29 1.53
CA VAL A 62 -5.97 3.15 2.98
C VAL A 62 -4.71 2.57 3.62
N THR A 63 -4.30 3.14 4.74
CA THR A 63 -3.14 2.68 5.53
C THR A 63 -3.48 2.65 7.01
N LEU A 64 -2.86 1.72 7.74
CA LEU A 64 -2.95 1.62 9.20
C LEU A 64 -1.66 2.17 9.81
N HIS A 65 -1.77 2.99 10.82
CA HIS A 65 -0.64 3.62 11.50
C HIS A 65 -0.69 3.39 13.01
N PRO A 66 0.48 3.32 13.66
CA PRO A 66 0.57 3.22 15.11
C PRO A 66 0.14 4.53 15.77
N GLY A 67 -0.14 4.47 17.06
CA GLY A 67 -0.22 5.67 17.89
C GLY A 67 1.12 6.40 17.98
N TYR A 68 1.10 7.57 18.58
CA TYR A 68 2.26 8.48 18.68
C TYR A 68 2.85 8.82 17.31
N SER A 69 1.97 9.13 16.36
CA SER A 69 2.35 9.45 14.98
C SER A 69 1.44 10.49 14.35
N SER A 70 1.82 10.94 13.16
CA SER A 70 1.06 11.92 12.39
C SER A 70 1.00 11.55 10.92
N VAL A 71 0.06 12.16 10.19
CA VAL A 71 0.07 12.19 8.72
C VAL A 71 0.11 13.62 8.20
N ILE A 72 0.57 13.82 6.98
CA ILE A 72 0.51 15.13 6.31
C ILE A 72 -0.92 15.45 5.82
N GLY A 73 -1.15 16.69 5.48
CA GLY A 73 -2.48 17.22 5.14
C GLY A 73 -3.16 16.59 3.92
N THR A 74 -2.43 15.83 3.09
CA THR A 74 -3.01 15.08 1.97
C THR A 74 -3.69 13.76 2.39
N LEU A 75 -3.60 13.39 3.66
CA LEU A 75 -4.29 12.23 4.24
C LEU A 75 -5.38 12.68 5.20
N GLN A 76 -6.39 11.83 5.32
CA GLN A 76 -7.51 11.95 6.24
C GLN A 76 -7.38 10.92 7.34
N TYR A 77 -7.44 11.31 8.61
CA TYR A 77 -7.58 10.36 9.72
C TYR A 77 -9.00 9.79 9.76
N LEU A 78 -9.08 8.49 10.02
CA LEU A 78 -10.27 7.79 10.51
C LEU A 78 -9.90 7.24 11.90
N LEU A 79 -10.44 7.86 12.93
CA LEU A 79 -10.15 7.54 14.33
C LEU A 79 -11.17 6.52 14.82
N PRO A 80 -10.76 5.26 15.11
CA PRO A 80 -11.66 4.20 15.52
C PRO A 80 -12.36 4.55 16.84
N LYS A 81 -13.67 4.27 16.95
CA LYS A 81 -14.40 4.30 18.22
C LYS A 81 -14.19 3.00 19.00
N GLU A 82 -14.66 2.94 20.24
CA GLU A 82 -14.43 1.80 21.15
C GLU A 82 -14.99 0.47 20.65
N ASN A 83 -15.97 0.49 19.76
CA ASN A 83 -16.64 -0.70 19.23
C ASN A 83 -16.00 -1.27 17.96
N VAL A 84 -14.88 -0.71 17.52
CA VAL A 84 -14.16 -1.19 16.33
C VAL A 84 -12.65 -1.19 16.54
N LEU A 85 -11.99 -2.31 16.21
CA LEU A 85 -10.54 -2.40 16.23
C LEU A 85 -9.93 -1.60 15.06
N PRO A 86 -8.80 -0.89 15.26
CA PRO A 86 -8.12 -0.16 14.18
C PRO A 86 -7.80 -1.02 12.96
N GLU A 87 -7.31 -2.25 13.19
CA GLU A 87 -6.99 -3.19 12.13
C GLU A 87 -8.23 -3.66 11.37
N TYR A 88 -9.33 -3.91 12.10
CA TYR A 88 -10.59 -4.29 11.47
C TYR A 88 -11.13 -3.14 10.62
N LEU A 89 -11.10 -1.90 11.13
CA LEU A 89 -11.46 -0.71 10.39
C LEU A 89 -10.61 -0.54 9.12
N TYR A 90 -9.31 -0.80 9.21
CA TYR A 90 -8.39 -0.79 8.07
C TYR A 90 -8.84 -1.75 6.97
N TYR A 91 -9.06 -3.03 7.29
CA TYR A 91 -9.48 -4.02 6.30
C TYR A 91 -10.85 -3.70 5.69
N VAL A 92 -11.80 -3.29 6.51
CA VAL A 92 -13.13 -2.87 6.05
C VAL A 92 -13.04 -1.69 5.09
N THR A 93 -12.29 -0.65 5.48
CA THR A 93 -12.14 0.56 4.66
C THR A 93 -11.38 0.27 3.36
N LYS A 94 -10.34 -0.56 3.41
CA LYS A 94 -9.57 -1.02 2.23
C LYS A 94 -10.49 -1.76 1.24
N HIS A 95 -11.40 -2.60 1.73
CA HIS A 95 -12.35 -3.33 0.90
C HIS A 95 -13.43 -2.44 0.27
N MET A 96 -13.67 -1.26 0.80
CA MET A 96 -14.67 -0.32 0.25
C MET A 96 -14.28 0.31 -1.08
N HIS A 97 -13.00 0.22 -1.49
CA HIS A 97 -12.53 0.80 -2.75
C HIS A 97 -12.90 2.28 -2.89
N LEU A 98 -12.34 3.11 -1.98
CA LEU A 98 -12.73 4.51 -1.83
C LEU A 98 -12.36 5.37 -3.05
N GLU A 99 -11.48 4.91 -3.91
CA GLU A 99 -11.14 5.53 -5.20
C GLU A 99 -12.37 5.77 -6.10
N LYS A 100 -13.44 5.01 -5.93
CA LYS A 100 -14.71 5.21 -6.66
C LYS A 100 -15.39 6.57 -6.36
N TYR A 101 -15.01 7.22 -5.27
CA TYR A 101 -15.55 8.53 -4.86
C TYR A 101 -14.71 9.71 -5.34
N TYR A 102 -13.66 9.43 -6.12
CA TYR A 102 -12.78 10.49 -6.54
C TYR A 102 -13.52 11.50 -7.43
N THR A 103 -13.19 12.77 -7.20
CA THR A 103 -13.65 13.91 -8.00
C THR A 103 -12.43 14.78 -8.36
N GLY A 104 -12.59 15.64 -9.36
CA GLY A 104 -11.52 16.53 -9.83
C GLY A 104 -10.80 16.01 -11.07
N ALA A 105 -10.74 16.85 -12.10
CA ALA A 105 -10.14 16.50 -13.39
C ALA A 105 -8.61 16.59 -13.38
N THR A 106 -8.04 17.51 -12.62
CA THR A 106 -6.59 17.78 -12.60
C THR A 106 -5.90 17.19 -11.38
N ILE A 107 -6.50 17.34 -10.20
CA ILE A 107 -6.02 16.75 -8.95
C ILE A 107 -7.16 15.92 -8.37
N PRO A 108 -7.02 14.59 -8.31
CA PRO A 108 -8.04 13.75 -7.71
C PRO A 108 -8.19 14.04 -6.22
N HIS A 109 -9.42 14.14 -5.75
CA HIS A 109 -9.70 14.13 -4.33
C HIS A 109 -10.97 13.39 -3.94
N ILE A 110 -11.02 12.94 -2.66
CA ILE A 110 -12.20 12.35 -2.03
C ILE A 110 -12.51 13.06 -0.72
N TYR A 111 -13.78 13.12 -0.36
CA TYR A 111 -14.23 13.73 0.88
C TYR A 111 -14.92 12.71 1.76
N PHE A 112 -14.67 12.77 3.06
CA PHE A 112 -15.31 11.88 4.04
C PHE A 112 -16.84 11.91 3.97
N LYS A 113 -17.45 13.06 3.65
CA LYS A 113 -18.90 13.20 3.49
C LYS A 113 -19.48 12.24 2.44
N ASP A 114 -18.66 11.87 1.41
CA ASP A 114 -19.13 11.07 0.28
C ASP A 114 -19.11 9.58 0.62
N TYR A 115 -18.13 9.10 1.39
CA TYR A 115 -17.97 7.70 1.73
C TYR A 115 -18.36 7.32 3.16
N LYS A 116 -18.62 8.27 4.07
CA LYS A 116 -19.04 7.99 5.45
C LYS A 116 -20.32 7.14 5.57
N ASN A 117 -21.16 7.14 4.53
CA ASN A 117 -22.41 6.39 4.47
C ASN A 117 -22.24 4.95 3.94
N GLU A 118 -21.03 4.54 3.52
CA GLU A 118 -20.73 3.16 3.16
C GLU A 118 -21.06 2.23 4.31
N LYS A 119 -21.73 1.12 3.97
CA LYS A 119 -22.25 0.17 4.95
C LYS A 119 -21.44 -1.11 4.96
N PHE A 120 -21.16 -1.61 6.16
CA PHE A 120 -20.53 -2.90 6.36
C PHE A 120 -21.14 -3.62 7.57
N ASN A 121 -20.76 -4.89 7.76
CA ASN A 121 -21.19 -5.65 8.94
C ASN A 121 -20.18 -5.41 10.06
N LEU A 122 -20.66 -4.84 11.17
CA LEU A 122 -19.91 -4.72 12.41
C LEU A 122 -20.15 -5.97 13.25
N ASP A 123 -19.08 -6.70 13.51
CA ASP A 123 -19.07 -7.87 14.39
C ASP A 123 -18.68 -7.49 15.82
N THR A 124 -18.78 -8.44 16.78
CA THR A 124 -18.25 -8.25 18.13
C THR A 124 -16.73 -8.12 18.09
N ILE A 125 -16.13 -7.49 19.10
CA ILE A 125 -14.67 -7.27 19.19
C ILE A 125 -13.90 -8.62 19.06
N GLU A 126 -14.37 -9.68 19.71
CA GLU A 126 -13.75 -10.99 19.65
C GLU A 126 -13.77 -11.56 18.21
N LYS A 127 -14.87 -11.35 17.48
CA LYS A 127 -14.98 -11.80 16.10
C LYS A 127 -14.16 -10.92 15.15
N GLN A 128 -14.12 -9.60 15.38
CA GLN A 128 -13.23 -8.69 14.68
C GLN A 128 -11.77 -9.15 14.82
N GLN A 129 -11.33 -9.47 16.05
CA GLN A 129 -9.97 -9.95 16.29
C GLN A 129 -9.67 -11.23 15.51
N ARG A 130 -10.57 -12.22 15.53
CA ARG A 130 -10.40 -13.46 14.75
C ARG A 130 -10.26 -13.19 13.24
N ILE A 131 -11.07 -12.28 12.70
CA ILE A 131 -11.00 -11.89 11.29
C ILE A 131 -9.64 -11.24 10.99
N VAL A 132 -9.21 -10.30 11.82
CA VAL A 132 -7.93 -9.62 11.70
C VAL A 132 -6.77 -10.63 11.73
N ASP A 133 -6.78 -11.59 12.66
CA ASP A 133 -5.73 -12.61 12.77
C ASP A 133 -5.64 -13.49 11.53
N ILE A 134 -6.79 -13.87 10.96
CA ILE A 134 -6.83 -14.64 9.70
C ILE A 134 -6.26 -13.81 8.54
N LEU A 135 -6.68 -12.56 8.40
CA LEU A 135 -6.22 -11.70 7.31
C LEU A 135 -4.72 -11.40 7.41
N LYS A 136 -4.21 -11.09 8.61
CA LYS A 136 -2.76 -10.90 8.85
C LYS A 136 -1.96 -12.17 8.52
N LYS A 137 -2.43 -13.34 8.92
CA LYS A 137 -1.78 -14.61 8.54
C LYS A 137 -1.75 -14.82 7.03
N THR A 138 -2.83 -14.48 6.35
CA THR A 138 -2.92 -14.61 4.89
C THR A 138 -1.97 -13.63 4.20
N GLU A 139 -1.91 -12.37 4.63
CA GLU A 139 -0.96 -11.38 4.10
C GLU A 139 0.50 -11.84 4.30
N ASN A 140 0.85 -12.36 5.49
CA ASN A 140 2.19 -12.89 5.76
C ASN A 140 2.54 -14.08 4.87
N ILE A 141 1.59 -14.97 4.58
CA ILE A 141 1.81 -16.10 3.64
C ILE A 141 2.06 -15.57 2.24
N ILE A 142 1.26 -14.61 1.76
CA ILE A 142 1.43 -14.00 0.43
C ILE A 142 2.81 -13.34 0.33
N GLU A 143 3.21 -12.56 1.33
CA GLU A 143 4.51 -11.90 1.36
C GLU A 143 5.67 -12.92 1.35
N SER A 144 5.59 -13.98 2.18
CA SER A 144 6.58 -15.06 2.18
C SER A 144 6.70 -15.73 0.81
N ARG A 145 5.58 -15.99 0.14
CA ARG A 145 5.59 -16.60 -1.19
C ARG A 145 6.18 -15.66 -2.26
N GLN A 146 5.92 -14.37 -2.18
CA GLN A 146 6.55 -13.39 -3.07
C GLN A 146 8.07 -13.35 -2.87
N GLN A 147 8.55 -13.40 -1.62
CA GLN A 147 9.97 -13.46 -1.32
C GLN A 147 10.62 -14.76 -1.79
N GLU A 148 9.91 -15.91 -1.67
CA GLU A 148 10.38 -17.19 -2.22
C GLU A 148 10.54 -17.13 -3.74
N LEU A 149 9.55 -16.59 -4.45
CA LEU A 149 9.62 -16.41 -5.91
C LEU A 149 10.82 -15.55 -6.31
N GLN A 150 11.04 -14.42 -5.60
CA GLN A 150 12.19 -13.56 -5.87
C GLN A 150 13.52 -14.31 -5.67
N LYS A 151 13.64 -15.09 -4.59
CA LYS A 151 14.85 -15.91 -4.35
C LYS A 151 15.08 -16.97 -5.41
N LEU A 152 14.02 -17.57 -5.95
CA LEU A 152 14.12 -18.52 -7.06
C LEU A 152 14.62 -17.84 -8.34
N ASP A 153 14.12 -16.65 -8.66
CA ASP A 153 14.60 -15.86 -9.79
C ASP A 153 16.07 -15.49 -9.64
N ASP A 154 16.49 -15.09 -8.44
CA ASP A 154 17.87 -14.77 -8.14
C ASP A 154 18.78 -16.01 -8.24
N LEU A 155 18.29 -17.18 -7.80
CA LEU A 155 19.01 -18.45 -7.94
C LEU A 155 19.19 -18.84 -9.41
N ILE A 156 18.16 -18.69 -10.24
CA ILE A 156 18.24 -18.96 -11.68
C ILE A 156 19.32 -18.09 -12.32
N ARG A 157 19.32 -16.77 -11.99
CA ARG A 157 20.35 -15.84 -12.49
C ARG A 157 21.74 -16.21 -12.03
N ALA A 158 21.91 -16.50 -10.73
CA ALA A 158 23.19 -16.91 -10.18
C ALA A 158 23.71 -18.22 -10.82
N ARG A 159 22.83 -19.19 -11.04
CA ARG A 159 23.18 -20.45 -11.69
C ARG A 159 23.55 -20.28 -13.16
N PHE A 160 22.88 -19.36 -13.85
CA PHE A 160 23.26 -19.01 -15.21
C PHE A 160 24.68 -18.42 -15.27
N VAL A 161 24.98 -17.46 -14.39
CA VAL A 161 26.30 -16.84 -14.32
C VAL A 161 27.39 -17.85 -13.93
N GLU A 162 27.08 -18.75 -13.01
CA GLU A 162 28.01 -19.82 -12.60
C GLU A 162 28.36 -20.76 -13.78
N LEU A 163 27.37 -21.12 -14.57
CA LEU A 163 27.56 -22.08 -15.67
C LEU A 163 28.17 -21.45 -16.93
N PHE A 164 27.77 -20.22 -17.23
CA PHE A 164 28.08 -19.57 -18.50
C PHE A 164 28.97 -18.33 -18.39
N GLY A 165 29.22 -17.85 -17.15
CA GLY A 165 29.87 -16.56 -16.92
C GLY A 165 28.87 -15.39 -17.05
N ASP A 166 29.30 -14.21 -16.61
CA ASP A 166 28.51 -12.99 -16.81
C ASP A 166 28.48 -12.65 -18.32
N PRO A 167 27.27 -12.53 -18.93
CA PRO A 167 27.16 -12.22 -20.36
C PRO A 167 27.75 -10.88 -20.76
N THR A 168 27.80 -9.91 -19.81
CA THR A 168 28.33 -8.57 -20.04
C THR A 168 29.87 -8.59 -20.12
N GLU A 169 30.49 -9.36 -19.23
CA GLU A 169 31.94 -9.48 -19.13
C GLU A 169 32.52 -10.57 -20.07
N ASN A 170 31.71 -11.56 -20.43
CA ASN A 170 32.07 -12.70 -21.27
C ASN A 170 33.39 -13.38 -20.83
N PRO A 171 33.56 -13.77 -19.57
CA PRO A 171 34.81 -14.28 -19.04
C PRO A 171 35.26 -15.58 -19.73
N ASN A 172 34.34 -16.34 -20.29
CA ASN A 172 34.61 -17.60 -21.01
C ASN A 172 34.99 -17.41 -22.50
N GLY A 173 34.97 -16.13 -22.98
CA GLY A 173 35.38 -15.82 -24.36
C GLY A 173 34.41 -16.36 -25.43
N TYR A 174 33.12 -16.49 -25.13
CA TYR A 174 32.14 -16.94 -26.13
C TYR A 174 32.06 -15.97 -27.30
N GLN A 175 31.81 -16.53 -28.49
CA GLN A 175 31.66 -15.72 -29.69
C GLN A 175 30.46 -14.79 -29.60
N ILE A 176 30.72 -13.49 -29.78
CA ILE A 176 29.68 -12.47 -29.80
C ILE A 176 29.11 -12.33 -31.18
N ASN A 177 27.80 -12.51 -31.33
CA ASN A 177 27.11 -12.38 -32.61
C ASN A 177 25.90 -11.44 -32.46
N ARG A 178 25.43 -10.88 -33.56
CA ARG A 178 24.19 -10.08 -33.57
C ARG A 178 22.99 -10.98 -33.36
N LEU A 179 22.09 -10.57 -32.49
CA LEU A 179 20.85 -11.31 -32.16
C LEU A 179 20.02 -11.60 -33.41
N SER A 180 20.03 -10.68 -34.40
CA SER A 180 19.37 -10.85 -35.72
C SER A 180 19.81 -12.10 -36.49
N ASN A 181 20.99 -12.64 -36.22
CA ASN A 181 21.47 -13.85 -36.87
C ASN A 181 20.79 -15.13 -36.37
N TYR A 182 20.12 -15.07 -35.24
CA TYR A 182 19.49 -16.21 -34.54
C TYR A 182 17.97 -16.09 -34.44
N ILE A 183 17.41 -14.91 -34.69
CA ILE A 183 15.97 -14.67 -34.65
C ILE A 183 15.39 -14.79 -36.06
N ILE A 184 14.53 -15.80 -36.25
CA ILE A 184 13.81 -16.02 -37.51
C ILE A 184 12.60 -15.07 -37.61
N SER A 185 11.92 -14.77 -36.49
CA SER A 185 10.81 -13.81 -36.42
C SER A 185 10.73 -13.15 -35.06
N LEU A 186 10.47 -11.85 -35.04
CA LEU A 186 10.22 -11.09 -33.82
C LEU A 186 8.80 -10.56 -33.90
N THR A 187 7.91 -11.02 -33.03
CA THR A 187 6.56 -10.49 -32.91
C THR A 187 6.43 -9.78 -31.57
N SER A 188 5.99 -8.52 -31.59
CA SER A 188 5.45 -7.91 -30.37
C SER A 188 4.15 -8.65 -30.06
N GLY A 189 4.05 -9.28 -28.89
CA GLY A 189 2.86 -10.06 -28.50
C GLY A 189 1.58 -9.35 -28.89
N SER A 190 0.63 -10.10 -29.46
CA SER A 190 -0.64 -9.50 -29.91
C SER A 190 -1.35 -8.87 -28.69
N ARG A 191 -1.95 -7.70 -28.89
CA ARG A 191 -2.75 -6.99 -27.86
C ARG A 191 -3.90 -7.82 -27.26
N GLY A 192 -4.13 -9.06 -27.71
CA GLY A 192 -5.15 -9.98 -27.23
C GLY A 192 -4.76 -10.84 -26.02
N TRP A 193 -3.47 -10.93 -25.67
CA TRP A 193 -3.02 -11.78 -24.56
C TRP A 193 -3.37 -11.20 -23.17
N ALA A 194 -3.62 -9.90 -23.07
CA ALA A 194 -4.06 -9.26 -21.82
C ALA A 194 -5.45 -9.75 -21.32
N LYS A 195 -6.15 -10.59 -22.08
CA LYS A 195 -7.42 -11.22 -21.67
C LYS A 195 -7.25 -12.57 -20.95
N TYR A 196 -6.04 -13.10 -20.88
CA TYR A 196 -5.78 -14.47 -20.38
C TYR A 196 -4.72 -14.53 -19.26
N CYS A 197 -4.27 -13.34 -18.77
CA CYS A 197 -3.41 -13.21 -17.59
C CYS A 197 -4.14 -12.52 -16.46
#